data_b0f4b6ad83eeef0611fb3d03fc8f9f02
#
_entry.id   b0f4b6ad83eeef0611fb3d03fc8f9f02
#
_cell.length_a   1.000
_cell.length_b   1.000
_cell.length_c   1.000
_cell.angle_alpha   90.00
_cell.angle_beta   90.00
_cell.angle_gamma   90.00
#
_symmetry.space_group_name_H-M   'P 1'
#
loop_
_entity.id
_entity.type
_entity.pdbx_description
1 polymer ?
#
loop_
_entity_poly.entity_id
_entity_poly.type
_entity_poly.pdbx_seq_one_letter_code
_entity_poly.pdbx_strand_id
1 'polypeptide(L)'
;AYVSTRRVADNMWLRMVDSILPNLMMVAPVWEDAREVHPFDGPMMSRWIVPRDDRTTLQVEFRHVSDEEEVTPHWWANRVGMPGQMPDDRTYEQRQRGPGDFDAQNAQRPIAVHGLEHLATSDRGVILFRRQLRRGIRAVREGREPDGLLKQSAPVIPTYANDTVIRLPEADTLREDKLLMKETGLQLAKEYLKNPPLMG
;
A
#
# COMPACT_ATOMS: atom_id res chain seq x y z
N ALA A 1 -1.87 -8.86 3.82
CA ALA A 1 -0.97 -8.23 2.84
C ALA A 1 -1.68 -8.00 1.51
N TYR A 2 -1.33 -6.97 0.82
CA TYR A 2 -1.72 -6.66 -0.55
C TYR A 2 -0.47 -6.69 -1.43
N VAL A 3 -0.55 -7.38 -2.57
CA VAL A 3 0.59 -7.57 -3.46
C VAL A 3 0.30 -6.96 -4.81
N SER A 4 1.23 -6.16 -5.33
CA SER A 4 1.18 -5.60 -6.68
C SER A 4 2.50 -5.86 -7.41
N THR A 5 2.42 -6.00 -8.73
CA THR A 5 3.59 -6.16 -9.60
C THR A 5 3.55 -5.15 -10.73
N ARG A 6 4.74 -4.68 -11.14
CA ARG A 6 4.91 -3.76 -12.27
C ARG A 6 6.13 -4.19 -13.08
N ARG A 7 5.99 -4.22 -14.41
CA ARG A 7 7.11 -4.41 -15.33
C ARG A 7 7.81 -3.08 -15.59
N VAL A 8 9.13 -3.06 -15.47
CA VAL A 8 9.97 -1.91 -15.86
C VAL A 8 11.17 -2.47 -16.62
N ALA A 9 11.18 -2.27 -17.93
CA ALA A 9 12.15 -2.89 -18.85
C ALA A 9 12.27 -4.41 -18.60
N ASP A 10 13.45 -4.93 -18.31
CA ASP A 10 13.72 -6.36 -18.04
C ASP A 10 13.45 -6.77 -16.60
N ASN A 11 12.99 -5.84 -15.76
CA ASN A 11 12.78 -6.10 -14.36
C ASN A 11 11.28 -6.16 -14.01
N MET A 12 10.99 -6.84 -12.93
CA MET A 12 9.68 -6.79 -12.26
C MET A 12 9.87 -6.23 -10.85
N TRP A 13 9.17 -5.15 -10.57
CA TRP A 13 8.98 -4.66 -9.23
C TRP A 13 7.77 -5.33 -8.58
N LEU A 14 7.99 -6.00 -7.45
CA LEU A 14 6.94 -6.54 -6.61
C LEU A 14 6.87 -5.70 -5.33
N ARG A 15 5.69 -5.28 -4.97
CA ARG A 15 5.42 -4.47 -3.78
C ARG A 15 4.32 -5.09 -2.95
N MET A 16 4.57 -5.20 -1.65
CA MET A 16 3.63 -5.71 -0.66
C MET A 16 3.31 -4.63 0.37
N VAL A 17 2.05 -4.50 0.72
CA VAL A 17 1.56 -3.54 1.73
C VAL A 17 0.65 -4.27 2.70
N ASP A 18 0.79 -4.01 3.99
CA ASP A 18 -0.11 -4.53 5.00
C ASP A 18 -1.16 -3.50 5.38
N SER A 19 -2.41 -3.95 5.49
CA SER A 19 -3.48 -3.21 6.11
C SER A 19 -3.95 -3.97 7.34
N ILE A 20 -3.69 -3.41 8.50
CA ILE A 20 -3.99 -3.99 9.80
C ILE A 20 -5.17 -3.23 10.39
N LEU A 21 -6.25 -3.96 10.67
CA LEU A 21 -7.46 -3.38 11.23
C LEU A 21 -7.21 -2.82 12.65
N PRO A 22 -7.87 -1.71 13.01
CA PRO A 22 -8.87 -1.01 12.21
C PRO A 22 -8.28 0.03 11.22
N ASN A 23 -7.06 0.52 11.41
CA ASN A 23 -6.61 1.75 10.76
C ASN A 23 -5.08 1.87 10.58
N LEU A 24 -4.31 0.80 10.78
CA LEU A 24 -2.86 0.80 10.58
C LEU A 24 -2.52 0.26 9.19
N MET A 25 -1.63 0.94 8.50
CA MET A 25 -1.01 0.49 7.27
C MET A 25 0.51 0.45 7.43
N MET A 26 1.11 -0.67 7.04
CA MET A 26 2.56 -0.76 6.83
C MET A 26 2.81 -0.61 5.35
N VAL A 27 3.59 0.37 4.96
CA VAL A 27 3.76 0.78 3.57
C VAL A 27 5.18 0.47 3.10
N ALA A 28 5.29 -0.32 2.05
CA ALA A 28 6.54 -0.58 1.35
C ALA A 28 7.06 0.68 0.63
N PRO A 29 8.34 0.73 0.23
CA PRO A 29 8.87 1.81 -0.57
C PRO A 29 7.94 2.17 -1.74
N VAL A 30 7.76 3.47 -2.00
CA VAL A 30 6.82 3.98 -3.02
C VAL A 30 7.55 4.62 -4.20
N TRP A 31 8.84 4.92 -4.03
CA TRP A 31 9.67 5.62 -5.00
C TRP A 31 10.72 4.67 -5.61
N GLU A 32 10.25 3.54 -6.09
CA GLU A 32 11.08 2.56 -6.76
C GLU A 32 11.01 2.73 -8.27
N ASP A 33 12.13 2.94 -8.93
CA ASP A 33 12.22 3.06 -10.38
C ASP A 33 12.46 1.70 -11.07
N ALA A 34 12.75 0.68 -10.28
CA ALA A 34 12.97 -0.71 -10.68
C ALA A 34 14.09 -0.92 -11.73
N ARG A 35 15.08 -0.02 -11.76
CA ARG A 35 16.22 -0.16 -12.67
C ARG A 35 17.25 -1.15 -12.17
N GLU A 36 17.42 -1.24 -10.86
CA GLU A 36 18.37 -2.12 -10.20
C GLU A 36 17.66 -3.26 -9.49
N VAL A 37 18.22 -4.46 -9.61
CA VAL A 37 17.73 -5.65 -8.91
C VAL A 37 18.17 -5.58 -7.46
N HIS A 38 17.23 -5.73 -6.53
CA HIS A 38 17.50 -5.79 -5.11
C HIS A 38 16.63 -6.84 -4.40
N PRO A 39 17.12 -7.43 -3.30
CA PRO A 39 16.34 -8.35 -2.49
C PRO A 39 15.18 -7.59 -1.81
N PHE A 40 14.38 -8.34 -1.06
CA PHE A 40 13.32 -7.74 -0.24
C PHE A 40 13.89 -6.71 0.75
N ASP A 41 13.32 -5.51 0.69
CA ASP A 41 13.62 -4.39 1.59
C ASP A 41 12.44 -4.17 2.56
N GLY A 42 12.69 -3.61 3.73
CA GLY A 42 11.70 -3.44 4.79
C GLY A 42 10.64 -2.36 4.49
N PRO A 43 9.65 -2.20 5.38
CA PRO A 43 8.65 -1.17 5.22
C PRO A 43 9.27 0.22 5.33
N MET A 44 8.86 1.12 4.45
CA MET A 44 9.29 2.51 4.48
C MET A 44 8.60 3.30 5.62
N MET A 45 7.34 2.98 5.90
CA MET A 45 6.59 3.71 6.92
C MET A 45 5.45 2.91 7.55
N SER A 46 5.14 3.27 8.80
CA SER A 46 3.90 2.90 9.48
C SER A 46 2.96 4.10 9.51
N ARG A 47 1.71 3.91 9.08
CA ARG A 47 0.72 4.98 8.94
C ARG A 47 -0.58 4.61 9.65
N TRP A 48 -1.04 5.46 10.55
CA TRP A 48 -2.38 5.38 11.15
C TRP A 48 -3.30 6.41 10.50
N ILE A 49 -4.48 5.96 10.08
CA ILE A 49 -5.54 6.82 9.56
C ILE A 49 -6.66 6.82 10.59
N VAL A 50 -6.69 7.85 11.43
CA VAL A 50 -7.61 7.95 12.57
C VAL A 50 -8.79 8.85 12.20
N PRO A 51 -10.03 8.34 12.12
CA PRO A 51 -11.19 9.16 11.85
C PRO A 51 -11.42 10.13 13.02
N ARG A 52 -11.60 11.41 12.72
CA ARG A 52 -12.01 12.44 13.69
C ARG A 52 -13.53 12.67 13.69
N ASP A 53 -14.09 12.70 12.51
CA ASP A 53 -15.54 12.88 12.26
C ASP A 53 -15.85 12.28 10.87
N ASP A 54 -17.08 12.50 10.39
CA ASP A 54 -17.55 11.95 9.11
C ASP A 54 -16.81 12.53 7.87
N ARG A 55 -16.04 13.59 8.03
CA ARG A 55 -15.40 14.30 6.92
C ARG A 55 -13.89 14.43 7.03
N THR A 56 -13.35 14.25 8.24
CA THR A 56 -11.94 14.48 8.50
C THR A 56 -11.26 13.30 9.18
N THR A 57 -10.03 13.07 8.83
CA THR A 57 -9.14 12.08 9.45
C THR A 57 -7.85 12.74 9.92
N LEU A 58 -7.27 12.22 10.99
CA LEU A 58 -5.91 12.50 11.39
C LEU A 58 -5.01 11.40 10.83
N GLN A 59 -3.98 11.76 10.09
CA GLN A 59 -2.97 10.84 9.61
C GLN A 59 -1.70 11.01 10.45
N VAL A 60 -1.27 9.93 11.08
CA VAL A 60 -0.02 9.87 11.86
C VAL A 60 0.90 8.89 11.17
N GLU A 61 2.15 9.30 10.95
CA GLU A 61 3.12 8.49 10.21
C GLU A 61 4.45 8.42 10.96
N PHE A 62 5.06 7.23 10.95
CA PHE A 62 6.45 7.00 11.32
C PHE A 62 7.18 6.50 10.08
N ARG A 63 8.26 7.18 9.70
CA ARG A 63 9.17 6.68 8.68
C ARG A 63 10.19 5.77 9.34
N HIS A 64 10.45 4.64 8.72
CA HIS A 64 11.55 3.75 9.05
C HIS A 64 12.77 4.20 8.25
N VAL A 65 13.88 4.40 8.92
CA VAL A 65 15.15 4.82 8.32
C VAL A 65 16.24 3.89 8.82
N SER A 66 17.21 3.59 7.97
CA SER A 66 18.42 2.89 8.39
C SER A 66 19.34 3.83 9.15
N ASP A 67 20.27 3.28 9.94
CA ASP A 67 21.29 4.08 10.65
C ASP A 67 22.21 4.86 9.70
N GLU A 68 22.29 4.43 8.45
CA GLU A 68 23.09 5.06 7.40
C GLU A 68 22.35 6.18 6.65
N GLU A 69 21.02 6.30 6.83
CA GLU A 69 20.23 7.27 6.13
C GLU A 69 20.21 8.62 6.84
N GLU A 70 20.75 9.67 6.20
CA GLU A 70 20.65 11.04 6.70
C GLU A 70 19.20 11.55 6.60
N VAL A 71 18.52 11.66 7.74
CA VAL A 71 17.16 12.19 7.82
C VAL A 71 17.20 13.70 7.73
N THR A 72 17.01 14.23 6.54
CA THR A 72 16.89 15.68 6.36
C THR A 72 15.48 16.16 6.70
N PRO A 73 15.33 17.32 7.39
CA PRO A 73 14.01 17.91 7.69
C PRO A 73 13.16 18.21 6.44
N HIS A 74 13.80 18.24 5.26
CA HIS A 74 13.17 18.59 3.99
C HIS A 74 12.72 17.39 3.15
N TRP A 75 12.78 16.18 3.68
CA TRP A 75 12.34 15.00 2.92
C TRP A 75 10.90 15.13 2.37
N TRP A 76 10.00 15.73 3.15
CA TRP A 76 8.63 16.04 2.69
C TRP A 76 8.57 17.20 1.70
N ALA A 77 9.45 18.18 1.82
CA ALA A 77 9.51 19.31 0.92
C ALA A 77 9.87 18.90 -0.52
N ASN A 78 10.63 17.83 -0.69
CA ASN A 78 10.96 17.28 -2.00
C ASN A 78 9.77 16.66 -2.74
N ARG A 79 8.63 16.41 -2.07
CA ARG A 79 7.37 16.01 -2.70
C ARG A 79 6.64 17.17 -3.40
N VAL A 80 6.96 18.40 -3.08
CA VAL A 80 6.29 19.61 -3.60
C VAL A 80 6.40 19.73 -5.13
N GLY A 81 7.34 19.04 -5.74
CA GLY A 81 7.51 19.03 -7.20
C GLY A 81 6.76 17.94 -7.97
N MET A 82 6.00 17.07 -7.30
CA MET A 82 5.32 15.97 -8.00
C MET A 82 3.87 16.34 -8.33
N PRO A 83 3.53 16.48 -9.62
CA PRO A 83 2.17 16.82 -10.03
C PRO A 83 1.13 15.85 -9.47
N GLY A 84 0.03 16.38 -8.92
CA GLY A 84 -1.10 15.57 -8.41
C GLY A 84 -0.90 14.92 -7.05
N GLN A 85 0.23 15.12 -6.37
CA GLN A 85 0.45 14.64 -4.99
C GLN A 85 0.02 15.66 -3.92
N MET A 86 -0.07 16.92 -4.30
CA MET A 86 -0.47 18.04 -3.46
C MET A 86 -1.43 18.96 -4.25
N PRO A 87 -2.20 19.84 -3.57
CA PRO A 87 -2.91 20.92 -4.25
C PRO A 87 -1.95 21.73 -5.12
N ASP A 88 -2.33 21.97 -6.37
CA ASP A 88 -1.57 22.77 -7.32
C ASP A 88 -2.50 23.58 -8.24
N ASP A 89 -1.91 24.47 -9.05
CA ASP A 89 -2.62 25.38 -9.94
C ASP A 89 -3.02 24.76 -11.29
N ARG A 90 -2.88 23.43 -11.46
CA ARG A 90 -3.30 22.76 -12.69
C ARG A 90 -4.79 22.93 -12.94
N THR A 91 -5.16 23.14 -14.18
CA THR A 91 -6.56 23.16 -14.60
C THR A 91 -7.21 21.80 -14.41
N TYR A 92 -8.54 21.78 -14.41
CA TYR A 92 -9.30 20.53 -14.36
C TYR A 92 -8.87 19.55 -15.46
N GLU A 93 -8.70 20.03 -16.69
CA GLU A 93 -8.27 19.21 -17.84
C GLU A 93 -6.87 18.62 -17.65
N GLN A 94 -5.93 19.39 -17.11
CA GLN A 94 -4.58 18.93 -16.83
C GLN A 94 -4.60 17.84 -15.76
N ARG A 95 -5.42 18.00 -14.72
CA ARG A 95 -5.60 16.98 -13.67
C ARG A 95 -6.23 15.70 -14.21
N GLN A 96 -7.17 15.82 -15.15
CA GLN A 96 -7.78 14.64 -15.80
C GLN A 96 -6.80 13.87 -16.70
N ARG A 97 -5.87 14.56 -17.36
CA ARG A 97 -4.86 13.93 -18.23
C ARG A 97 -3.71 13.29 -17.49
N GLY A 98 -3.36 13.80 -16.31
CA GLY A 98 -2.26 13.31 -15.49
C GLY A 98 -2.61 13.37 -14.00
N PRO A 99 -3.61 12.59 -13.52
CA PRO A 99 -4.02 12.63 -12.12
C PRO A 99 -2.94 12.04 -11.23
N GLY A 100 -2.79 12.63 -10.04
CA GLY A 100 -2.03 12.04 -8.94
C GLY A 100 -2.94 11.57 -7.81
N ASP A 101 -2.34 11.14 -6.70
CA ASP A 101 -3.08 10.62 -5.54
C ASP A 101 -4.00 11.67 -4.92
N PHE A 102 -3.55 12.93 -4.84
CA PHE A 102 -4.37 14.03 -4.35
C PHE A 102 -5.61 14.25 -5.22
N ASP A 103 -5.45 14.28 -6.54
CA ASP A 103 -6.56 14.46 -7.46
C ASP A 103 -7.59 13.33 -7.35
N ALA A 104 -7.10 12.09 -7.28
CA ALA A 104 -7.94 10.91 -7.14
C ALA A 104 -8.74 10.91 -5.82
N GLN A 105 -8.08 11.23 -4.70
CA GLN A 105 -8.72 11.28 -3.39
C GLN A 105 -9.72 12.44 -3.27
N ASN A 106 -9.34 13.63 -3.75
CA ASN A 106 -10.19 14.81 -3.71
C ASN A 106 -11.45 14.67 -4.57
N ALA A 107 -11.37 13.89 -5.66
CA ALA A 107 -12.52 13.61 -6.54
C ALA A 107 -13.59 12.70 -5.90
N GLN A 108 -13.28 12.01 -4.81
CA GLN A 108 -14.21 11.07 -4.15
C GLN A 108 -15.33 11.75 -3.32
N ARG A 109 -15.38 13.07 -3.28
CA ARG A 109 -16.27 13.88 -2.44
C ARG A 109 -15.90 13.86 -0.95
N PRO A 110 -16.46 14.73 -0.10
CA PRO A 110 -16.21 14.72 1.34
C PRO A 110 -16.55 13.39 2.02
N ILE A 111 -17.59 12.70 1.51
CA ILE A 111 -17.96 11.35 1.95
C ILE A 111 -18.13 10.49 0.71
N ALA A 112 -17.33 9.43 0.60
CA ALA A 112 -17.42 8.49 -0.51
C ALA A 112 -18.75 7.75 -0.51
N VAL A 113 -19.44 7.74 -1.65
CA VAL A 113 -20.71 7.04 -1.82
C VAL A 113 -20.46 5.64 -2.38
N HIS A 114 -20.46 4.64 -1.51
CA HIS A 114 -20.14 3.25 -1.89
C HIS A 114 -21.05 2.68 -3.00
N GLY A 115 -22.31 3.14 -3.09
CA GLY A 115 -23.24 2.72 -4.15
C GLY A 115 -22.86 3.22 -5.55
N LEU A 116 -21.92 4.16 -5.66
CA LEU A 116 -21.40 4.66 -6.94
C LEU A 116 -20.06 4.03 -7.35
N GLU A 117 -19.54 3.12 -6.54
CA GLU A 117 -18.27 2.47 -6.81
C GLU A 117 -18.42 1.33 -7.81
N HIS A 118 -17.47 1.21 -8.72
CA HIS A 118 -17.39 0.12 -9.69
C HIS A 118 -16.19 -0.76 -9.36
N LEU A 119 -16.36 -1.63 -8.36
CA LEU A 119 -15.28 -2.50 -7.88
C LEU A 119 -14.99 -3.61 -8.89
N ALA A 120 -13.72 -3.78 -9.23
CA ALA A 120 -13.22 -4.80 -10.16
C ALA A 120 -12.45 -5.91 -9.43
N THR A 121 -11.90 -6.84 -10.19
CA THR A 121 -11.08 -7.93 -9.63
C THR A 121 -9.84 -7.43 -8.91
N SER A 122 -9.26 -6.32 -9.35
CA SER A 122 -8.15 -5.62 -8.70
C SER A 122 -8.47 -5.11 -7.30
N ASP A 123 -9.76 -4.85 -7.00
CA ASP A 123 -10.23 -4.27 -5.74
C ASP A 123 -10.57 -5.31 -4.66
N ARG A 124 -10.21 -6.57 -4.90
CA ARG A 124 -10.45 -7.67 -3.95
C ARG A 124 -9.90 -7.38 -2.55
N GLY A 125 -8.74 -6.73 -2.46
CA GLY A 125 -8.13 -6.31 -1.19
C GLY A 125 -9.01 -5.33 -0.44
N VAL A 126 -9.54 -4.32 -1.11
CA VAL A 126 -10.46 -3.31 -0.55
C VAL A 126 -11.75 -3.96 -0.08
N ILE A 127 -12.32 -4.86 -0.88
CA ILE A 127 -13.55 -5.60 -0.54
C ILE A 127 -13.33 -6.43 0.73
N LEU A 128 -12.22 -7.16 0.81
CA LEU A 128 -11.86 -7.99 1.97
C LEU A 128 -11.66 -7.14 3.22
N PHE A 129 -10.90 -6.04 3.12
CA PHE A 129 -10.66 -5.10 4.21
C PHE A 129 -11.98 -4.54 4.77
N ARG A 130 -12.85 -4.02 3.91
CA ARG A 130 -14.16 -3.50 4.31
C ARG A 130 -15.06 -4.55 4.94
N ARG A 131 -15.03 -5.78 4.42
CA ARG A 131 -15.78 -6.91 4.98
C ARG A 131 -15.32 -7.24 6.40
N GLN A 132 -14.02 -7.32 6.62
CA GLN A 132 -13.44 -7.60 7.93
C GLN A 132 -13.71 -6.46 8.91
N LEU A 133 -13.55 -5.20 8.48
CA LEU A 133 -13.87 -4.05 9.31
C LEU A 133 -15.35 -4.05 9.77
N ARG A 134 -16.28 -4.27 8.85
CA ARG A 134 -17.72 -4.37 9.19
C ARG A 134 -18.02 -5.54 10.13
N ARG A 135 -17.30 -6.65 10.00
CA ARG A 135 -17.43 -7.79 10.91
C ARG A 135 -16.93 -7.43 12.31
N GLY A 136 -15.80 -6.76 12.43
CA GLY A 136 -15.29 -6.25 13.70
C GLY A 136 -16.23 -5.26 14.37
N ILE A 137 -16.79 -4.30 13.63
CA ILE A 137 -17.78 -3.34 14.14
C ILE A 137 -19.01 -4.07 14.68
N ARG A 138 -19.52 -5.07 13.97
CA ARG A 138 -20.66 -5.86 14.47
C ARG A 138 -20.33 -6.62 15.74
N ALA A 139 -19.15 -7.25 15.81
CA ALA A 139 -18.71 -7.96 17.01
C ALA A 139 -18.72 -7.03 18.24
N VAL A 140 -18.13 -5.83 18.12
CA VAL A 140 -18.11 -4.83 19.20
C VAL A 140 -19.52 -4.39 19.60
N ARG A 141 -20.41 -4.14 18.63
CA ARG A 141 -21.80 -3.77 18.92
C ARG A 141 -22.59 -4.86 19.65
N GLU A 142 -22.22 -6.11 19.45
CA GLU A 142 -22.80 -7.28 20.10
C GLU A 142 -22.09 -7.67 21.42
N GLY A 143 -21.16 -6.81 21.90
CA GLY A 143 -20.39 -7.04 23.11
C GLY A 143 -19.34 -8.17 22.99
N ARG A 144 -18.99 -8.57 21.77
CA ARG A 144 -17.97 -9.60 21.49
C ARG A 144 -16.64 -8.96 21.09
N GLU A 145 -15.55 -9.67 21.34
CA GLU A 145 -14.24 -9.25 20.83
C GLU A 145 -14.18 -9.44 19.29
N PRO A 146 -13.58 -8.49 18.54
CA PRO A 146 -13.29 -8.68 17.13
C PRO A 146 -12.30 -9.82 16.91
N ASP A 147 -12.43 -10.53 15.79
CA ASP A 147 -11.46 -11.55 15.40
C ASP A 147 -10.07 -10.93 15.20
N GLY A 148 -9.04 -11.62 15.68
CA GLY A 148 -7.66 -11.17 15.55
C GLY A 148 -7.26 -10.03 16.49
N LEU A 149 -8.03 -9.79 17.56
CA LEU A 149 -7.64 -8.82 18.58
C LEU A 149 -6.34 -9.26 19.25
N LEU A 150 -5.34 -8.37 19.18
CA LEU A 150 -4.06 -8.60 19.84
C LEU A 150 -4.18 -8.32 21.34
N LYS A 151 -3.82 -9.29 22.15
CA LYS A 151 -3.72 -9.13 23.60
C LYS A 151 -2.32 -8.64 23.96
N GLN A 152 -2.15 -8.01 25.13
CA GLN A 152 -0.87 -7.46 25.60
C GLN A 152 0.30 -8.47 25.61
N SER A 153 0.00 -9.76 25.71
CA SER A 153 0.98 -10.86 25.67
C SER A 153 1.20 -11.46 24.28
N ALA A 154 0.71 -10.80 23.24
CA ALA A 154 0.88 -11.31 21.88
C ALA A 154 2.36 -11.28 21.48
N PRO A 155 2.86 -12.29 20.76
CA PRO A 155 4.20 -12.26 20.21
C PRO A 155 4.35 -11.12 19.20
N VAL A 156 5.59 -10.77 18.89
CA VAL A 156 5.89 -9.83 17.80
C VAL A 156 5.23 -10.34 16.51
N ILE A 157 4.49 -9.47 15.84
CA ILE A 157 3.82 -9.80 14.60
C ILE A 157 4.67 -9.28 13.45
N PRO A 158 5.16 -10.17 12.57
CA PRO A 158 5.94 -9.73 11.43
C PRO A 158 5.10 -8.93 10.46
N THR A 159 5.65 -7.85 9.91
CA THR A 159 5.06 -7.18 8.75
C THR A 159 5.47 -7.90 7.47
N TYR A 160 4.56 -7.88 6.49
CA TYR A 160 4.83 -8.31 5.12
C TYR A 160 4.96 -7.13 4.15
N ALA A 161 4.92 -5.89 4.68
CA ALA A 161 5.09 -4.69 3.88
C ALA A 161 6.55 -4.56 3.45
N ASN A 162 6.77 -4.65 2.14
CA ASN A 162 8.08 -4.84 1.58
C ASN A 162 8.06 -4.67 0.06
N ASP A 163 9.20 -4.46 -0.55
CA ASP A 163 9.34 -4.57 -2.00
C ASP A 163 10.59 -5.34 -2.41
N THR A 164 10.63 -5.73 -3.66
CA THR A 164 11.79 -6.35 -4.30
C THR A 164 11.76 -6.08 -5.79
N VAL A 165 12.94 -5.96 -6.39
CA VAL A 165 13.09 -5.88 -7.83
C VAL A 165 13.89 -7.09 -8.30
N ILE A 166 13.32 -7.85 -9.20
CA ILE A 166 13.96 -9.02 -9.81
C ILE A 166 14.01 -8.89 -11.32
N ARG A 167 14.98 -9.53 -11.94
CA ARG A 167 15.00 -9.69 -13.39
C ARG A 167 13.96 -10.72 -13.81
N LEU A 168 13.22 -10.39 -14.86
CA LEU A 168 12.19 -11.26 -15.41
C LEU A 168 12.49 -11.50 -16.89
N PRO A 169 12.45 -12.75 -17.39
CA PRO A 169 12.68 -13.04 -18.80
C PRO A 169 11.70 -12.29 -19.70
N GLU A 170 12.11 -12.04 -20.93
CA GLU A 170 11.22 -11.51 -21.96
C GLU A 170 10.10 -12.51 -22.26
N ALA A 171 8.96 -11.99 -22.62
CA ALA A 171 7.82 -12.76 -23.08
C ALA A 171 7.45 -12.35 -24.52
N ASP A 172 7.02 -13.28 -25.32
CA ASP A 172 6.70 -13.03 -26.73
C ASP A 172 5.46 -12.16 -26.92
N THR A 173 4.56 -12.17 -25.92
CA THR A 173 3.31 -11.41 -25.97
C THR A 173 3.00 -10.71 -24.65
N LEU A 174 2.25 -9.61 -24.73
CA LEU A 174 1.76 -8.90 -23.53
C LEU A 174 0.94 -9.80 -22.59
N ARG A 175 0.23 -10.80 -23.13
CA ARG A 175 -0.55 -11.76 -22.36
C ARG A 175 0.34 -12.68 -21.55
N GLU A 176 1.38 -13.21 -22.19
CA GLU A 176 2.37 -14.07 -21.51
C GLU A 176 3.16 -13.29 -20.47
N ASP A 177 3.57 -12.05 -20.77
CA ASP A 177 4.24 -11.18 -19.81
C ASP A 177 3.38 -10.94 -18.55
N LYS A 178 2.09 -10.63 -18.73
CA LYS A 178 1.16 -10.47 -17.61
C LYS A 178 0.98 -11.76 -16.79
N LEU A 179 0.97 -12.90 -17.43
CA LEU A 179 0.85 -14.19 -16.78
C LEU A 179 2.12 -14.50 -15.99
N LEU A 180 3.27 -14.33 -16.62
CA LEU A 180 4.59 -14.51 -16.01
C LEU A 180 4.77 -13.63 -14.76
N MET A 181 4.46 -12.33 -14.86
CA MET A 181 4.50 -11.41 -13.71
C MET A 181 3.57 -11.88 -12.58
N LYS A 182 2.37 -12.31 -12.93
CA LYS A 182 1.40 -12.78 -11.93
C LYS A 182 1.87 -14.03 -11.21
N GLU A 183 2.36 -15.02 -11.94
CA GLU A 183 2.82 -16.30 -11.38
C GLU A 183 4.06 -16.11 -10.52
N THR A 184 5.05 -15.37 -11.03
CA THR A 184 6.27 -15.04 -10.29
C THR A 184 5.97 -14.22 -9.03
N GLY A 185 5.13 -13.20 -9.16
CA GLY A 185 4.73 -12.38 -8.01
C GLY A 185 3.98 -13.17 -6.94
N LEU A 186 3.11 -14.11 -7.32
CA LEU A 186 2.42 -15.00 -6.37
C LEU A 186 3.38 -15.99 -5.70
N GLN A 187 4.36 -16.49 -6.43
CA GLN A 187 5.37 -17.39 -5.88
C GLN A 187 6.22 -16.67 -4.84
N LEU A 188 6.82 -15.53 -5.20
CA LEU A 188 7.63 -14.72 -4.29
C LEU A 188 6.86 -14.30 -3.04
N ALA A 189 5.62 -13.82 -3.22
CA ALA A 189 4.78 -13.46 -2.09
C ALA A 189 4.52 -14.64 -1.15
N LYS A 190 4.28 -15.84 -1.67
CA LYS A 190 4.10 -17.05 -0.85
C LYS A 190 5.35 -17.46 -0.10
N GLU A 191 6.51 -17.36 -0.74
CA GLU A 191 7.80 -17.66 -0.11
C GLU A 191 8.08 -16.66 1.01
N TYR A 192 7.87 -15.39 0.76
CA TYR A 192 8.05 -14.33 1.74
C TYR A 192 7.08 -14.42 2.93
N LEU A 193 5.81 -14.77 2.67
CA LEU A 193 4.82 -14.99 3.75
C LEU A 193 5.16 -16.18 4.65
N LYS A 194 5.94 -17.15 4.18
CA LYS A 194 6.41 -18.27 5.02
C LYS A 194 7.57 -17.86 5.92
N ASN A 195 8.44 -16.99 5.43
CA ASN A 195 9.68 -16.60 6.09
C ASN A 195 9.81 -15.07 6.08
N PRO A 196 8.90 -14.33 6.73
CA PRO A 196 9.02 -12.88 6.80
C PRO A 196 10.29 -12.53 7.59
N PRO A 197 11.05 -11.52 7.16
CA PRO A 197 12.14 -11.03 7.98
C PRO A 197 11.57 -10.50 9.28
N LEU A 198 12.16 -10.90 10.37
CA LEU A 198 11.94 -10.24 11.65
C LEU A 198 12.69 -8.91 11.54
N MET A 199 11.97 -7.80 11.69
CA MET A 199 12.63 -6.51 11.85
C MET A 199 13.42 -6.56 13.16
N GLY A 200 14.73 -6.42 13.06
CA GLY A 200 15.62 -6.32 14.18
C GLY A 200 15.43 -5.02 14.97
#